data_518d3f17027e9d610f87b5dc2e24831a
#
_entry.id   518d3f17027e9d610f87b5dc2e24831a
#
_cell.length_a   1.000
_cell.length_b   1.000
_cell.length_c   1.000
_cell.angle_alpha   90.00
_cell.angle_beta   90.00
_cell.angle_gamma   90.00
#
_symmetry.space_group_name_H-M   'P 1'
#
loop_
_entity.id
_entity.type
_entity.pdbx_description
1 polymer ?
#
loop_
_entity_poly.entity_id
_entity_poly.type
_entity_poly.pdbx_seq_one_letter_code
_entity_poly.pdbx_strand_id
1 'polypeptide(L)'
;MTTAVLDLDFNQLPPVITGLEGYSYALILIRLARRPVGQVRLPVIDGEISGLELRHALIETADAAFWKHWMYHQLGWEQANPTGAASPTATVAVCTRDRPDDVRRCLETLMRLPDDGQEILVVDNCPSTDATKRIVQEFSRVRYVVEPRPGLNNARNRALVEARHDVIAFADDDASPDPGWLRALLRNYDHPLTLCVNGLTMPLELETEAQALFERYISFMRGFEYKVFDEAFRNPLSVGRCGVGANMSVRRSLLTCVGPFDEALDVGTPTRSGGDNEMFARILAAGYRIIYDPAALSWHRHRTSMAELQRQLHGYGIGNFATWTHHLFIDGELGALKEAGLAIDRRLEELSASLRREPNRIPLNIITAILLGYALGPWAYALSRRRFRTRSWRL
;
A
#
# COMPACT_ATOMS: atom_id res chain seq x y z
N MET A 1 -5.41 -9.62 21.34
CA MET A 1 -6.43 -10.54 20.78
C MET A 1 -5.93 -10.94 19.41
N THR A 2 -5.65 -12.21 19.22
CA THR A 2 -5.20 -12.79 17.95
C THR A 2 -6.36 -12.89 16.97
N THR A 3 -6.10 -12.59 15.69
CA THR A 3 -7.12 -12.64 14.64
C THR A 3 -6.56 -13.46 13.47
N ALA A 4 -7.23 -14.55 13.11
CA ALA A 4 -6.89 -15.31 11.91
C ALA A 4 -7.19 -14.48 10.66
N VAL A 5 -6.35 -14.56 9.65
CA VAL A 5 -6.59 -13.95 8.34
C VAL A 5 -6.92 -15.06 7.35
N LEU A 6 -8.11 -15.01 6.77
CA LEU A 6 -8.62 -16.03 5.86
C LEU A 6 -9.00 -15.42 4.51
N ASP A 7 -8.96 -16.25 3.47
CA ASP A 7 -9.28 -15.87 2.09
C ASP A 7 -10.22 -16.93 1.49
N LEU A 8 -11.47 -16.55 1.22
CA LEU A 8 -12.52 -17.49 0.83
C LEU A 8 -13.21 -17.05 -0.47
N ASP A 9 -13.53 -18.03 -1.31
CA ASP A 9 -14.42 -17.81 -2.46
C ASP A 9 -15.88 -17.88 -2.04
N PHE A 10 -16.65 -16.85 -2.41
CA PHE A 10 -18.09 -16.76 -2.07
C PHE A 10 -18.90 -17.96 -2.57
N ASN A 11 -18.52 -18.53 -3.71
CA ASN A 11 -19.20 -19.69 -4.30
C ASN A 11 -18.87 -21.00 -3.60
N GLN A 12 -17.83 -21.02 -2.74
CA GLN A 12 -17.30 -22.21 -2.09
C GLN A 12 -17.22 -22.05 -0.56
N LEU A 13 -18.14 -21.28 0.02
CA LEU A 13 -18.16 -21.07 1.46
C LEU A 13 -18.44 -22.39 2.21
N PRO A 14 -17.54 -22.80 3.12
CA PRO A 14 -17.72 -24.05 3.88
C PRO A 14 -18.90 -23.94 4.87
N PRO A 15 -19.50 -25.07 5.26
CA PRO A 15 -20.54 -25.09 6.28
C PRO A 15 -20.01 -24.71 7.67
N VAL A 16 -18.74 -25.01 7.96
CA VAL A 16 -18.00 -24.65 9.18
C VAL A 16 -16.55 -24.40 8.80
N ILE A 17 -15.94 -23.38 9.38
CA ILE A 17 -14.50 -23.14 9.33
C ILE A 17 -13.91 -23.62 10.63
N THR A 18 -12.95 -24.53 10.58
CA THR A 18 -12.29 -25.17 11.73
C THR A 18 -10.78 -24.88 11.74
N GLY A 19 -10.07 -25.27 12.79
CA GLY A 19 -8.62 -25.09 12.91
C GLY A 19 -8.22 -23.67 13.33
N LEU A 20 -9.11 -22.98 14.05
CA LEU A 20 -8.90 -21.63 14.53
C LEU A 20 -8.64 -21.55 16.03
N GLU A 21 -8.15 -22.65 16.63
CA GLU A 21 -7.77 -22.70 18.04
C GLU A 21 -6.70 -21.64 18.35
N GLY A 22 -6.91 -20.87 19.39
CA GLY A 22 -6.00 -19.79 19.81
C GLY A 22 -6.28 -18.43 19.18
N TYR A 23 -7.21 -18.35 18.22
CA TYR A 23 -7.69 -17.07 17.69
C TYR A 23 -8.98 -16.64 18.38
N SER A 24 -9.09 -15.34 18.64
CA SER A 24 -10.33 -14.72 19.21
C SER A 24 -11.29 -14.26 18.10
N TYR A 25 -10.75 -13.95 16.92
CA TYR A 25 -11.49 -13.47 15.76
C TYR A 25 -10.89 -14.03 14.48
N ALA A 26 -11.64 -13.98 13.38
CA ALA A 26 -11.14 -14.11 12.03
C ALA A 26 -11.51 -12.88 11.19
N LEU A 27 -10.53 -12.36 10.45
CA LEU A 27 -10.73 -11.41 9.36
C LEU A 27 -10.75 -12.22 8.06
N ILE A 28 -11.87 -12.23 7.37
CA ILE A 28 -12.13 -13.08 6.23
C ILE A 28 -12.28 -12.20 4.99
N LEU A 29 -11.32 -12.27 4.07
CA LEU A 29 -11.45 -11.72 2.73
C LEU A 29 -12.40 -12.60 1.94
N ILE A 30 -13.34 -11.98 1.23
CA ILE A 30 -14.29 -12.67 0.36
C ILE A 30 -13.97 -12.34 -1.08
N ARG A 31 -13.81 -13.39 -1.88
CA ARG A 31 -13.64 -13.29 -3.34
C ARG A 31 -14.88 -13.78 -4.07
N LEU A 32 -15.12 -13.20 -5.22
CA LEU A 32 -16.06 -13.69 -6.23
C LEU A 32 -15.31 -13.77 -7.55
N ALA A 33 -15.25 -14.95 -8.16
CA ALA A 33 -14.48 -15.19 -9.38
C ALA A 33 -13.02 -14.66 -9.28
N ARG A 34 -12.34 -14.97 -8.18
CA ARG A 34 -10.99 -14.51 -7.82
C ARG A 34 -10.85 -13.02 -7.47
N ARG A 35 -11.88 -12.21 -7.65
CA ARG A 35 -11.85 -10.77 -7.34
C ARG A 35 -12.23 -10.55 -5.88
N PRO A 36 -11.45 -9.81 -5.09
CA PRO A 36 -11.87 -9.32 -3.77
C PRO A 36 -13.12 -8.46 -3.88
N VAL A 37 -14.16 -8.80 -3.11
CA VAL A 37 -15.46 -8.11 -3.15
C VAL A 37 -15.95 -7.65 -1.78
N GLY A 38 -15.29 -8.06 -0.71
CA GLY A 38 -15.66 -7.69 0.64
C GLY A 38 -14.79 -8.35 1.68
N GLN A 39 -14.99 -7.96 2.93
CA GLN A 39 -14.42 -8.65 4.09
C GLN A 39 -15.41 -8.66 5.25
N VAL A 40 -15.31 -9.65 6.10
CA VAL A 40 -16.04 -9.74 7.35
C VAL A 40 -15.09 -10.06 8.49
N ARG A 41 -15.44 -9.60 9.70
CA ARG A 41 -14.74 -9.97 10.92
C ARG A 41 -15.71 -10.65 11.86
N LEU A 42 -15.42 -11.90 12.17
CA LEU A 42 -16.27 -12.73 13.03
C LEU A 42 -15.51 -13.20 14.27
N PRO A 43 -16.21 -13.39 15.42
CA PRO A 43 -15.64 -14.06 16.57
C PRO A 43 -15.39 -15.54 16.24
N VAL A 44 -14.35 -16.10 16.81
CA VAL A 44 -14.08 -17.54 16.80
C VAL A 44 -14.62 -18.12 18.11
N ILE A 45 -15.47 -19.13 18.02
CA ILE A 45 -16.05 -19.83 19.17
C ILE A 45 -15.61 -21.29 19.12
N ASP A 46 -14.97 -21.75 20.18
CA ASP A 46 -14.43 -23.12 20.28
C ASP A 46 -13.53 -23.55 19.10
N GLY A 47 -12.78 -22.60 18.54
CA GLY A 47 -11.87 -22.84 17.40
C GLY A 47 -12.58 -22.91 16.05
N GLU A 48 -13.85 -22.51 15.97
CA GLU A 48 -14.68 -22.64 14.78
C GLU A 48 -15.48 -21.35 14.45
N ILE A 49 -15.92 -21.25 13.21
CA ILE A 49 -16.90 -20.25 12.73
C ILE A 49 -17.97 -20.98 11.93
N SER A 50 -19.23 -20.75 12.28
CA SER A 50 -20.38 -21.28 11.55
C SER A 50 -20.49 -20.63 10.17
N GLY A 51 -20.65 -21.46 9.12
CA GLY A 51 -20.89 -20.95 7.76
C GLY A 51 -22.23 -20.20 7.65
N LEU A 52 -23.19 -20.43 8.54
CA LEU A 52 -24.44 -19.67 8.60
C LEU A 52 -24.16 -18.24 9.12
N GLU A 53 -23.40 -18.10 10.20
CA GLU A 53 -22.99 -16.78 10.73
C GLU A 53 -22.16 -16.00 9.70
N LEU A 54 -21.24 -16.68 9.00
CA LEU A 54 -20.49 -16.08 7.92
C LEU A 54 -21.40 -15.52 6.82
N ARG A 55 -22.40 -16.30 6.39
CA ARG A 55 -23.36 -15.86 5.36
C ARG A 55 -24.21 -14.69 5.81
N HIS A 56 -24.70 -14.70 7.05
CA HIS A 56 -25.44 -13.58 7.62
C HIS A 56 -24.59 -12.31 7.67
N ALA A 57 -23.37 -12.39 8.19
CA ALA A 57 -22.45 -11.25 8.24
C ALA A 57 -22.13 -10.70 6.86
N LEU A 58 -21.97 -11.57 5.85
CA LEU A 58 -21.76 -11.16 4.47
C LEU A 58 -22.96 -10.39 3.91
N ILE A 59 -24.17 -10.85 4.14
CA ILE A 59 -25.39 -10.17 3.67
C ILE A 59 -25.54 -8.81 4.36
N GLU A 60 -25.25 -8.71 5.65
CA GLU A 60 -25.34 -7.47 6.42
C GLU A 60 -24.28 -6.43 6.02
N THR A 61 -23.08 -6.87 5.61
CA THR A 61 -21.96 -6.00 5.23
C THR A 61 -21.86 -5.77 3.74
N ALA A 62 -22.59 -6.52 2.91
CA ALA A 62 -22.58 -6.42 1.46
C ALA A 62 -23.10 -5.05 1.00
N ASP A 63 -22.22 -4.28 0.36
CA ASP A 63 -22.55 -2.98 -0.20
C ASP A 63 -23.05 -3.07 -1.66
N ALA A 64 -23.36 -1.93 -2.25
CA ALA A 64 -23.79 -1.86 -3.65
C ALA A 64 -22.75 -2.40 -4.64
N ALA A 65 -21.45 -2.29 -4.32
CA ALA A 65 -20.38 -2.80 -5.16
C ALA A 65 -20.36 -4.34 -5.16
N PHE A 66 -20.54 -4.96 -3.98
CA PHE A 66 -20.68 -6.42 -3.86
C PHE A 66 -21.85 -6.93 -4.72
N TRP A 67 -23.04 -6.36 -4.55
CA TRP A 67 -24.25 -6.81 -5.28
C TRP A 67 -24.13 -6.59 -6.78
N LYS A 68 -23.51 -5.49 -7.21
CA LYS A 68 -23.19 -5.22 -8.61
C LYS A 68 -22.28 -6.30 -9.20
N HIS A 69 -21.19 -6.64 -8.52
CA HIS A 69 -20.26 -7.69 -9.00
C HIS A 69 -20.93 -9.05 -8.99
N TRP A 70 -21.71 -9.38 -7.97
CA TRP A 70 -22.47 -10.62 -7.91
C TRP A 70 -23.45 -10.74 -9.08
N MET A 71 -24.22 -9.69 -9.35
CA MET A 71 -25.17 -9.65 -10.47
C MET A 71 -24.45 -9.82 -11.83
N TYR A 72 -23.31 -9.13 -12.04
CA TYR A 72 -22.53 -9.28 -13.28
C TYR A 72 -22.03 -10.70 -13.43
N HIS A 73 -21.55 -11.31 -12.36
CA HIS A 73 -21.13 -12.70 -12.35
C HIS A 73 -22.28 -13.65 -12.76
N GLN A 74 -23.47 -13.50 -12.14
CA GLN A 74 -24.64 -14.33 -12.45
C GLN A 74 -25.12 -14.17 -13.91
N LEU A 75 -24.99 -12.98 -14.48
CA LEU A 75 -25.38 -12.68 -15.85
C LEU A 75 -24.30 -13.03 -16.89
N GLY A 76 -23.13 -13.50 -16.44
CA GLY A 76 -21.99 -13.71 -17.34
C GLY A 76 -21.43 -12.40 -17.94
N TRP A 77 -21.74 -11.26 -17.32
CA TRP A 77 -21.29 -9.94 -17.74
C TRP A 77 -19.98 -9.53 -17.07
N GLU A 78 -19.24 -10.48 -16.55
CA GLU A 78 -17.88 -10.18 -16.09
C GLU A 78 -17.13 -9.52 -17.25
N GLN A 79 -16.60 -8.33 -16.97
CA GLN A 79 -15.78 -7.65 -17.97
C GLN A 79 -14.67 -8.61 -18.39
N ALA A 80 -14.87 -9.25 -19.55
CA ALA A 80 -13.76 -9.83 -20.27
C ALA A 80 -12.67 -8.75 -20.31
N ASN A 81 -11.44 -9.09 -19.98
CA ASN A 81 -10.33 -8.17 -20.14
C ASN A 81 -10.54 -7.37 -21.43
N PRO A 82 -10.53 -6.03 -21.40
CA PRO A 82 -10.76 -5.24 -22.59
C PRO A 82 -9.88 -5.80 -23.69
N THR A 83 -10.56 -6.18 -24.74
CA THR A 83 -10.11 -6.97 -25.85
C THR A 83 -8.79 -6.52 -26.44
N GLY A 84 -7.84 -7.45 -26.55
CA GLY A 84 -6.91 -7.54 -27.68
C GLY A 84 -5.72 -6.60 -27.74
N ALA A 85 -5.60 -5.58 -26.90
CA ALA A 85 -4.34 -4.89 -26.74
C ALA A 85 -3.43 -5.78 -25.86
N ALA A 86 -2.25 -6.12 -26.34
CA ALA A 86 -1.27 -6.82 -25.53
C ALA A 86 -1.06 -6.01 -24.24
N SER A 87 -1.34 -6.64 -23.09
CA SER A 87 -1.05 -5.99 -21.79
C SER A 87 0.42 -5.57 -21.77
N PRO A 88 0.75 -4.36 -21.30
CA PRO A 88 2.14 -3.95 -21.23
C PRO A 88 2.92 -4.94 -20.38
N THR A 89 4.16 -5.20 -20.74
CA THR A 89 5.09 -5.95 -19.89
C THR A 89 5.57 -5.06 -18.74
N ALA A 90 5.96 -5.66 -17.63
CA ALA A 90 6.35 -4.92 -16.44
C ALA A 90 7.70 -5.35 -15.88
N THR A 91 8.37 -4.41 -15.20
CA THR A 91 9.41 -4.69 -14.23
C THR A 91 8.79 -4.68 -12.83
N VAL A 92 8.86 -5.79 -12.11
CA VAL A 92 8.52 -5.86 -10.68
C VAL A 92 9.75 -5.44 -9.91
N ALA A 93 9.68 -4.31 -9.19
CA ALA A 93 10.79 -3.74 -8.44
C ALA A 93 10.59 -3.94 -6.93
N VAL A 94 11.54 -4.57 -6.28
CA VAL A 94 11.62 -4.70 -4.81
C VAL A 94 12.71 -3.76 -4.32
N CYS A 95 12.31 -2.70 -3.61
CA CYS A 95 13.23 -1.77 -2.96
C CYS A 95 13.42 -2.20 -1.51
N THR A 96 14.65 -2.50 -1.11
CA THR A 96 14.96 -3.04 0.22
C THR A 96 16.19 -2.41 0.83
N ARG A 97 16.34 -2.55 2.15
CA ARG A 97 17.55 -2.17 2.87
C ARG A 97 17.73 -3.01 4.12
N ASP A 98 18.84 -3.78 4.18
CA ASP A 98 19.26 -4.55 5.36
C ASP A 98 18.17 -5.52 5.90
N ARG A 99 17.36 -6.13 4.99
CA ARG A 99 16.24 -7.03 5.32
C ARG A 99 16.27 -8.33 4.47
N PRO A 100 17.36 -9.10 4.51
CA PRO A 100 17.55 -10.25 3.62
C PRO A 100 16.45 -11.33 3.76
N ASP A 101 15.95 -11.59 4.97
CA ASP A 101 14.92 -12.58 5.21
C ASP A 101 13.55 -12.17 4.65
N ASP A 102 13.21 -10.88 4.72
CA ASP A 102 12.00 -10.35 4.11
C ASP A 102 12.07 -10.43 2.59
N VAL A 103 13.21 -10.03 2.01
CA VAL A 103 13.47 -10.15 0.56
C VAL A 103 13.32 -11.59 0.09
N ARG A 104 13.86 -12.57 0.82
CA ARG A 104 13.72 -14.00 0.48
C ARG A 104 12.25 -14.38 0.35
N ARG A 105 11.45 -14.09 1.37
CA ARG A 105 10.01 -14.41 1.38
C ARG A 105 9.25 -13.71 0.26
N CYS A 106 9.54 -12.44 0.02
CA CYS A 106 8.95 -11.68 -1.08
C CYS A 106 9.30 -12.32 -2.44
N LEU A 107 10.58 -12.65 -2.68
CA LEU A 107 11.01 -13.27 -3.93
C LEU A 107 10.38 -14.64 -4.14
N GLU A 108 10.28 -15.47 -3.11
CA GLU A 108 9.59 -16.76 -3.18
C GLU A 108 8.12 -16.61 -3.63
N THR A 109 7.46 -15.53 -3.19
CA THR A 109 6.09 -15.23 -3.62
C THR A 109 6.06 -14.72 -5.07
N LEU A 110 7.00 -13.84 -5.44
CA LEU A 110 7.10 -13.31 -6.80
C LEU A 110 7.41 -14.41 -7.83
N MET A 111 8.17 -15.44 -7.44
CA MET A 111 8.44 -16.61 -8.30
C MET A 111 7.19 -17.46 -8.58
N ARG A 112 6.11 -17.32 -7.81
CA ARG A 112 4.81 -18.00 -8.03
C ARG A 112 3.87 -17.22 -8.95
N LEU A 113 4.21 -15.98 -9.31
CA LEU A 113 3.44 -15.23 -10.30
C LEU A 113 3.47 -15.96 -11.65
N PRO A 114 2.37 -15.90 -12.44
CA PRO A 114 2.39 -16.36 -13.83
C PRO A 114 3.54 -15.72 -14.60
N ASP A 115 4.20 -16.52 -15.46
CA ASP A 115 5.30 -16.03 -16.28
C ASP A 115 4.74 -15.33 -17.53
N ASP A 116 4.54 -14.03 -17.42
CA ASP A 116 4.07 -13.17 -18.51
C ASP A 116 5.24 -12.35 -19.12
N GLY A 117 6.48 -12.78 -18.89
CA GLY A 117 7.68 -12.10 -19.38
C GLY A 117 8.12 -10.91 -18.54
N GLN A 118 7.61 -10.79 -17.29
CA GLN A 118 8.02 -9.73 -16.37
C GLN A 118 9.48 -9.86 -15.95
N GLU A 119 10.17 -8.71 -15.84
CA GLU A 119 11.45 -8.61 -15.16
C GLU A 119 11.22 -8.55 -13.65
N ILE A 120 12.09 -9.17 -12.85
CA ILE A 120 12.16 -8.97 -11.40
C ILE A 120 13.49 -8.30 -11.07
N LEU A 121 13.40 -7.13 -10.42
CA LEU A 121 14.51 -6.25 -10.08
C LEU A 121 14.53 -5.99 -8.58
N VAL A 122 15.63 -6.34 -7.91
CA VAL A 122 15.88 -5.92 -6.52
C VAL A 122 16.81 -4.72 -6.54
N VAL A 123 16.36 -3.63 -5.91
CA VAL A 123 17.17 -2.44 -5.66
C VAL A 123 17.54 -2.40 -4.18
N ASP A 124 18.80 -2.71 -3.89
CA ASP A 124 19.35 -2.72 -2.53
C ASP A 124 19.85 -1.32 -2.17
N ASN A 125 19.14 -0.68 -1.25
CA ASN A 125 19.34 0.74 -0.92
C ASN A 125 20.37 0.93 0.18
N CYS A 126 21.55 1.41 -0.18
CA CYS A 126 22.62 1.73 0.78
C CYS A 126 22.87 0.56 1.76
N PRO A 127 23.13 -0.65 1.25
CA PRO A 127 23.29 -1.84 2.08
C PRO A 127 24.48 -1.72 3.03
N SER A 128 24.32 -2.20 4.27
CA SER A 128 25.40 -2.27 5.25
C SER A 128 26.25 -3.55 5.10
N THR A 129 25.70 -4.56 4.46
CA THR A 129 26.34 -5.87 4.20
C THR A 129 25.94 -6.40 2.82
N ASP A 130 26.54 -7.50 2.40
CA ASP A 130 26.20 -8.22 1.17
C ASP A 130 25.11 -9.31 1.37
N ALA A 131 24.44 -9.35 2.52
CA ALA A 131 23.45 -10.38 2.86
C ALA A 131 22.29 -10.43 1.85
N THR A 132 21.69 -9.26 1.51
CA THR A 132 20.65 -9.17 0.48
C THR A 132 21.14 -9.67 -0.88
N LYS A 133 22.35 -9.29 -1.28
CA LYS A 133 22.95 -9.73 -2.54
C LYS A 133 23.07 -11.26 -2.62
N ARG A 134 23.52 -11.91 -1.53
CA ARG A 134 23.64 -13.37 -1.49
C ARG A 134 22.28 -14.05 -1.65
N ILE A 135 21.24 -13.55 -0.98
CA ILE A 135 19.88 -14.06 -1.14
C ILE A 135 19.40 -13.93 -2.59
N VAL A 136 19.57 -12.75 -3.20
CA VAL A 136 19.12 -12.52 -4.58
C VAL A 136 19.83 -13.45 -5.58
N GLN A 137 21.09 -13.77 -5.35
CA GLN A 137 21.86 -14.69 -6.21
C GLN A 137 21.36 -16.13 -6.23
N GLU A 138 20.52 -16.53 -5.26
CA GLU A 138 19.86 -17.83 -5.26
C GLU A 138 18.70 -17.92 -6.27
N PHE A 139 18.23 -16.76 -6.78
CA PHE A 139 17.13 -16.63 -7.72
C PHE A 139 17.62 -16.22 -9.11
N SER A 140 17.80 -17.18 -10.02
CA SER A 140 18.43 -16.97 -11.34
C SER A 140 17.68 -15.97 -12.24
N ARG A 141 16.40 -15.71 -12.00
CA ARG A 141 15.55 -14.78 -12.77
C ARG A 141 15.50 -13.37 -12.19
N VAL A 142 16.22 -13.09 -11.09
CA VAL A 142 16.18 -11.81 -10.40
C VAL A 142 17.44 -11.02 -10.69
N ARG A 143 17.25 -9.79 -11.14
CA ARG A 143 18.35 -8.85 -11.33
C ARG A 143 18.57 -8.03 -10.05
N TYR A 144 19.83 -7.83 -9.68
CA TYR A 144 20.25 -7.10 -8.49
C TYR A 144 20.94 -5.80 -8.88
N VAL A 145 20.54 -4.69 -8.24
CA VAL A 145 21.16 -3.36 -8.42
C VAL A 145 21.31 -2.70 -7.05
N VAL A 146 22.39 -1.96 -6.86
CA VAL A 146 22.64 -1.15 -5.66
C VAL A 146 22.32 0.32 -5.91
N GLU A 147 21.58 0.94 -5.02
CA GLU A 147 21.50 2.40 -4.91
C GLU A 147 22.29 2.85 -3.67
N PRO A 148 23.44 3.51 -3.83
CA PRO A 148 24.33 3.82 -2.70
C PRO A 148 23.80 4.94 -1.79
N ARG A 149 22.85 5.75 -2.25
CA ARG A 149 22.28 6.86 -1.45
C ARG A 149 21.11 6.36 -0.63
N PRO A 150 21.09 6.63 0.69
CA PRO A 150 20.01 6.19 1.55
C PRO A 150 18.70 6.91 1.19
N GLY A 151 17.57 6.18 1.28
CA GLY A 151 16.22 6.69 1.07
C GLY A 151 15.43 5.84 0.08
N LEU A 152 14.19 5.49 0.46
CA LEU A 152 13.31 4.66 -0.36
C LEU A 152 13.05 5.29 -1.73
N ASN A 153 12.86 6.61 -1.79
CA ASN A 153 12.64 7.31 -3.05
C ASN A 153 13.89 7.32 -3.95
N ASN A 154 15.10 7.26 -3.39
CA ASN A 154 16.31 7.03 -4.18
C ASN A 154 16.27 5.63 -4.83
N ALA A 155 15.85 4.61 -4.08
CA ALA A 155 15.72 3.25 -4.62
C ALA A 155 14.61 3.16 -5.68
N ARG A 156 13.45 3.80 -5.45
CA ARG A 156 12.37 3.88 -6.45
C ARG A 156 12.81 4.57 -7.73
N ASN A 157 13.50 5.71 -7.62
CA ASN A 157 14.06 6.42 -8.78
C ASN A 157 15.10 5.56 -9.50
N ARG A 158 15.93 4.83 -8.76
CA ARG A 158 16.87 3.88 -9.36
C ARG A 158 16.13 2.78 -10.12
N ALA A 159 15.07 2.22 -9.56
CA ALA A 159 14.24 1.22 -10.23
C ALA A 159 13.63 1.76 -11.52
N LEU A 160 13.11 3.00 -11.54
CA LEU A 160 12.56 3.64 -12.72
C LEU A 160 13.59 3.77 -13.87
N VAL A 161 14.84 4.07 -13.56
CA VAL A 161 15.91 4.19 -14.55
C VAL A 161 16.38 2.82 -15.05
N GLU A 162 16.53 1.85 -14.14
CA GLU A 162 17.02 0.51 -14.43
C GLU A 162 16.01 -0.41 -15.10
N ALA A 163 14.72 -0.14 -14.93
CA ALA A 163 13.64 -0.97 -15.46
C ALA A 163 13.74 -1.14 -16.97
N ARG A 164 13.51 -2.37 -17.45
CA ARG A 164 13.52 -2.72 -18.88
C ARG A 164 12.17 -2.51 -19.56
N HIS A 165 11.11 -2.38 -18.76
CA HIS A 165 9.73 -2.29 -19.25
C HIS A 165 9.12 -0.92 -18.96
N ASP A 166 7.99 -0.62 -19.63
CA ASP A 166 7.32 0.68 -19.51
C ASP A 166 6.51 0.85 -18.22
N VAL A 167 6.12 -0.26 -17.59
CA VAL A 167 5.43 -0.22 -16.29
C VAL A 167 6.34 -0.82 -15.23
N ILE A 168 6.47 -0.12 -14.11
CA ILE A 168 7.17 -0.60 -12.93
C ILE A 168 6.15 -0.85 -11.83
N ALA A 169 6.04 -2.09 -11.39
CA ALA A 169 5.22 -2.50 -10.27
C ALA A 169 6.09 -2.65 -9.03
N PHE A 170 5.86 -1.82 -8.02
CA PHE A 170 6.58 -1.87 -6.75
C PHE A 170 5.94 -2.87 -5.80
N ALA A 171 6.73 -3.79 -5.30
CA ALA A 171 6.39 -4.69 -4.20
C ALA A 171 7.33 -4.39 -3.03
N ASP A 172 6.78 -4.12 -1.83
CA ASP A 172 7.61 -3.99 -0.64
C ASP A 172 8.24 -5.33 -0.26
N ASP A 173 9.39 -5.30 0.38
CA ASP A 173 10.12 -6.51 0.78
C ASP A 173 9.39 -7.36 1.85
N ASP A 174 8.38 -6.79 2.52
CA ASP A 174 7.47 -7.46 3.46
C ASP A 174 6.06 -7.70 2.87
N ALA A 175 5.94 -7.63 1.53
CA ALA A 175 4.71 -7.91 0.81
C ALA A 175 4.70 -9.33 0.21
N SER A 176 3.49 -9.85 0.00
CA SER A 176 3.20 -11.13 -0.63
C SER A 176 2.10 -10.94 -1.69
N PRO A 177 2.46 -10.58 -2.93
CA PRO A 177 1.51 -10.38 -4.01
C PRO A 177 0.72 -11.65 -4.35
N ASP A 178 -0.60 -11.47 -4.60
CA ASP A 178 -1.48 -12.52 -5.09
C ASP A 178 -1.06 -12.95 -6.53
N PRO A 179 -1.25 -14.21 -6.93
CA PRO A 179 -0.93 -14.65 -8.29
C PRO A 179 -1.56 -13.82 -9.41
N GLY A 180 -2.72 -13.20 -9.18
CA GLY A 180 -3.40 -12.31 -10.14
C GLY A 180 -2.96 -10.84 -10.08
N TRP A 181 -2.14 -10.47 -9.09
CA TRP A 181 -1.78 -9.09 -8.78
C TRP A 181 -1.21 -8.30 -9.96
N LEU A 182 -0.17 -8.83 -10.61
CA LEU A 182 0.51 -8.10 -11.69
C LEU A 182 -0.42 -7.86 -12.89
N ARG A 183 -1.16 -8.90 -13.30
CA ARG A 183 -2.13 -8.80 -14.40
C ARG A 183 -3.23 -7.78 -14.08
N ALA A 184 -3.69 -7.73 -12.83
CA ALA A 184 -4.70 -6.77 -12.38
C ALA A 184 -4.17 -5.33 -12.39
N LEU A 185 -2.90 -5.08 -12.07
CA LEU A 185 -2.29 -3.76 -12.25
C LEU A 185 -2.20 -3.38 -13.72
N LEU A 186 -1.68 -4.29 -14.56
CA LEU A 186 -1.32 -4.00 -15.95
C LEU A 186 -2.51 -3.72 -16.85
N ARG A 187 -3.65 -4.37 -16.64
CA ARG A 187 -4.87 -4.15 -17.42
C ARG A 187 -5.42 -2.73 -17.40
N ASN A 188 -4.96 -1.91 -16.45
CA ASN A 188 -5.41 -0.52 -16.25
C ASN A 188 -4.57 0.51 -17.03
N TYR A 189 -3.57 0.06 -17.79
CA TYR A 189 -2.69 0.94 -18.57
C TYR A 189 -3.10 1.08 -20.05
N ASP A 190 -4.32 0.76 -20.40
CA ASP A 190 -4.92 0.97 -21.72
C ASP A 190 -5.11 2.47 -22.04
N HIS A 191 -5.36 3.29 -21.03
CA HIS A 191 -5.54 4.73 -21.19
C HIS A 191 -4.19 5.48 -21.06
N PRO A 192 -3.83 6.35 -22.00
CA PRO A 192 -2.52 7.03 -22.02
C PRO A 192 -2.27 7.96 -20.82
N LEU A 193 -3.32 8.52 -20.21
CA LEU A 193 -3.21 9.39 -19.03
C LEU A 193 -3.05 8.58 -17.72
N THR A 194 -3.20 7.26 -17.72
CA THR A 194 -2.95 6.46 -16.51
C THR A 194 -1.45 6.39 -16.23
N LEU A 195 -0.97 7.15 -15.25
CA LEU A 195 0.42 7.12 -14.80
C LEU A 195 0.67 6.22 -13.60
N CYS A 196 -0.36 5.99 -12.77
CA CYS A 196 -0.24 5.18 -11.56
C CYS A 196 -1.45 4.26 -11.39
N VAL A 197 -1.20 3.05 -10.94
CA VAL A 197 -2.25 2.10 -10.52
C VAL A 197 -1.87 1.55 -9.16
N ASN A 198 -2.80 1.67 -8.21
CA ASN A 198 -2.68 1.11 -6.87
C ASN A 198 -3.62 -0.09 -6.70
N GLY A 199 -3.25 -1.03 -5.85
CA GLY A 199 -4.04 -2.20 -5.53
C GLY A 199 -4.54 -2.27 -4.10
N LEU A 200 -5.32 -3.30 -3.81
CA LEU A 200 -5.77 -3.65 -2.48
C LEU A 200 -4.61 -4.22 -1.66
N THR A 201 -4.37 -3.66 -0.49
CA THR A 201 -3.40 -4.20 0.47
C THR A 201 -4.13 -4.71 1.70
N MET A 202 -3.97 -5.99 1.99
CA MET A 202 -4.56 -6.69 3.12
C MET A 202 -3.46 -7.10 4.11
N PRO A 203 -3.77 -7.25 5.42
CA PRO A 203 -2.81 -7.80 6.37
C PRO A 203 -2.49 -9.26 6.04
N LEU A 204 -1.21 -9.63 6.06
CA LEU A 204 -0.78 -11.03 5.87
C LEU A 204 -1.13 -11.88 7.11
N GLU A 205 -1.04 -11.28 8.28
CA GLU A 205 -1.28 -11.90 9.57
C GLU A 205 -1.70 -10.85 10.61
N LEU A 206 -2.46 -11.24 11.63
CA LEU A 206 -2.91 -10.38 12.74
C LEU A 206 -2.77 -11.12 14.08
N GLU A 207 -1.56 -11.54 14.40
CA GLU A 207 -1.24 -12.38 15.55
C GLU A 207 -0.88 -11.57 16.80
N THR A 208 -0.56 -10.28 16.64
CA THR A 208 -0.17 -9.39 17.72
C THR A 208 -1.14 -8.22 17.90
N GLU A 209 -1.15 -7.65 19.10
CA GLU A 209 -1.93 -6.44 19.39
C GLU A 209 -1.51 -5.27 18.48
N ALA A 210 -0.23 -5.13 18.18
CA ALA A 210 0.30 -4.08 17.32
C ALA A 210 -0.27 -4.18 15.89
N GLN A 211 -0.29 -5.39 15.32
CA GLN A 211 -0.86 -5.65 14.01
C GLN A 211 -2.37 -5.38 13.98
N ALA A 212 -3.10 -5.83 15.00
CA ALA A 212 -4.55 -5.60 15.12
C ALA A 212 -4.89 -4.11 15.28
N LEU A 213 -4.10 -3.35 16.04
CA LEU A 213 -4.26 -1.90 16.19
C LEU A 213 -3.96 -1.17 14.87
N PHE A 214 -2.90 -1.55 14.16
CA PHE A 214 -2.58 -0.95 12.86
C PHE A 214 -3.75 -1.14 11.89
N GLU A 215 -4.23 -2.38 11.73
CA GLU A 215 -5.32 -2.68 10.80
C GLU A 215 -6.62 -1.96 11.18
N ARG A 216 -6.91 -1.84 12.47
CA ARG A 216 -8.13 -1.19 12.95
C ARG A 216 -8.16 0.32 12.72
N TYR A 217 -7.03 1.03 12.90
CA TYR A 217 -7.01 2.50 12.96
C TYR A 217 -6.31 3.16 11.78
N ILE A 218 -5.42 2.47 11.10
CA ILE A 218 -4.64 3.00 9.99
C ILE A 218 -5.08 2.32 8.69
N SER A 219 -4.99 1.02 8.64
CA SER A 219 -5.19 0.13 7.50
C SER A 219 -4.67 0.65 6.16
N PHE A 220 -4.11 -0.21 5.35
CA PHE A 220 -3.73 0.11 3.97
C PHE A 220 -4.88 -0.10 2.98
N MET A 221 -5.96 -0.73 3.42
CA MET A 221 -7.14 -0.98 2.58
C MET A 221 -7.85 0.33 2.21
N ARG A 222 -8.30 0.42 0.95
CA ARG A 222 -9.09 1.56 0.44
C ARG A 222 -10.46 1.13 -0.08
N GLY A 223 -10.92 -0.06 0.32
CA GLY A 223 -12.19 -0.66 -0.04
C GLY A 223 -12.10 -1.61 -1.23
N PHE A 224 -13.25 -2.09 -1.66
CA PHE A 224 -13.37 -3.13 -2.70
C PHE A 224 -13.91 -2.58 -4.03
N GLU A 225 -14.09 -1.26 -4.12
CA GLU A 225 -14.53 -0.60 -5.35
C GLU A 225 -13.34 -0.22 -6.23
N TYR A 226 -13.52 -0.41 -7.54
CA TYR A 226 -12.65 0.15 -8.55
C TYR A 226 -12.85 1.67 -8.63
N LYS A 227 -11.78 2.44 -8.57
CA LYS A 227 -11.85 3.92 -8.56
C LYS A 227 -10.86 4.52 -9.55
N VAL A 228 -11.30 5.55 -10.26
CA VAL A 228 -10.47 6.39 -11.11
C VAL A 228 -10.39 7.76 -10.47
N PHE A 229 -9.18 8.23 -10.25
CA PHE A 229 -8.87 9.57 -9.78
C PHE A 229 -8.24 10.34 -10.94
N ASP A 230 -8.87 11.41 -11.37
CA ASP A 230 -8.46 12.24 -12.51
C ASP A 230 -8.75 13.72 -12.22
N GLU A 231 -8.88 14.53 -13.24
CA GLU A 231 -9.18 15.97 -13.16
C GLU A 231 -10.46 16.30 -12.37
N ALA A 232 -11.41 15.37 -12.28
CA ALA A 232 -12.60 15.52 -11.45
C ALA A 232 -12.31 15.39 -9.95
N PHE A 233 -11.15 14.91 -9.58
CA PHE A 233 -10.70 14.81 -8.18
C PHE A 233 -10.29 16.19 -7.65
N ARG A 234 -11.23 16.86 -6.98
CA ARG A 234 -11.14 18.29 -6.63
C ARG A 234 -10.05 18.65 -5.62
N ASN A 235 -9.47 17.70 -4.93
CA ASN A 235 -8.44 17.97 -3.92
C ASN A 235 -7.23 17.04 -4.08
N PRO A 236 -6.26 17.41 -4.91
CA PRO A 236 -5.06 16.60 -5.14
C PRO A 236 -4.18 16.41 -3.90
N LEU A 237 -4.43 17.12 -2.80
CA LEU A 237 -3.72 16.93 -1.53
C LEU A 237 -4.35 15.85 -0.65
N SER A 238 -5.59 15.42 -0.93
CA SER A 238 -6.30 14.37 -0.18
C SER A 238 -6.08 12.98 -0.80
N VAL A 239 -4.85 12.67 -1.19
CA VAL A 239 -4.47 11.50 -1.98
C VAL A 239 -4.43 10.18 -1.22
N GLY A 240 -4.58 10.19 0.10
CA GLY A 240 -4.61 8.95 0.89
C GLY A 240 -5.71 7.96 0.50
N ARG A 241 -6.69 8.40 -0.32
CA ARG A 241 -7.73 7.54 -0.90
C ARG A 241 -7.30 6.83 -2.17
N CYS A 242 -6.24 7.30 -2.83
CA CYS A 242 -5.78 6.75 -4.10
C CYS A 242 -5.08 5.41 -3.95
N GLY A 243 -4.56 5.11 -2.76
CA GLY A 243 -3.83 3.89 -2.49
C GLY A 243 -2.68 4.12 -1.51
N VAL A 244 -1.71 3.22 -1.54
CA VAL A 244 -0.49 3.27 -0.72
C VAL A 244 0.71 2.82 -1.54
N GLY A 245 1.90 3.36 -1.23
CA GLY A 245 3.13 3.01 -1.93
C GLY A 245 3.56 1.54 -1.80
N ALA A 246 2.99 0.81 -0.83
CA ALA A 246 3.25 -0.61 -0.63
C ALA A 246 2.61 -1.53 -1.70
N ASN A 247 1.68 -1.00 -2.50
CA ASN A 247 1.04 -1.74 -3.60
C ASN A 247 0.72 -0.77 -4.73
N MET A 248 1.76 -0.40 -5.47
CA MET A 248 1.72 0.65 -6.47
C MET A 248 2.46 0.22 -7.73
N SER A 249 1.93 0.59 -8.89
CA SER A 249 2.67 0.58 -10.15
C SER A 249 2.63 1.94 -10.82
N VAL A 250 3.64 2.25 -11.61
CA VAL A 250 3.72 3.51 -12.36
C VAL A 250 4.27 3.28 -13.77
N ARG A 251 3.88 4.15 -14.72
CA ARG A 251 4.57 4.20 -16.01
C ARG A 251 5.99 4.76 -15.83
N ARG A 252 6.94 4.22 -16.56
CA ARG A 252 8.31 4.73 -16.59
C ARG A 252 8.39 6.18 -17.08
N SER A 253 7.47 6.58 -17.97
CA SER A 253 7.31 7.96 -18.43
C SER A 253 6.99 8.96 -17.31
N LEU A 254 6.62 8.50 -16.11
CA LEU A 254 6.47 9.34 -14.93
C LEU A 254 7.66 10.27 -14.73
N LEU A 255 8.91 9.78 -14.96
CA LEU A 255 10.12 10.60 -14.85
C LEU A 255 10.12 11.83 -15.76
N THR A 256 9.51 11.74 -16.94
CA THR A 256 9.42 12.84 -17.90
C THR A 256 8.15 13.66 -17.78
N CYS A 257 7.04 13.04 -17.32
CA CYS A 257 5.74 13.69 -17.20
C CYS A 257 5.64 14.57 -15.94
N VAL A 258 6.05 14.04 -14.79
CA VAL A 258 5.93 14.73 -13.49
C VAL A 258 7.23 14.78 -12.69
N GLY A 259 8.27 14.12 -13.17
CA GLY A 259 9.57 14.06 -12.53
C GLY A 259 9.74 12.89 -11.54
N PRO A 260 10.94 12.73 -10.96
CA PRO A 260 11.27 11.65 -10.04
C PRO A 260 10.54 11.80 -8.70
N PHE A 261 10.51 10.72 -7.90
CA PHE A 261 10.11 10.80 -6.49
C PHE A 261 11.02 11.78 -5.75
N ASP A 262 10.47 12.61 -4.85
CA ASP A 262 11.26 13.57 -4.05
C ASP A 262 12.19 12.82 -3.08
N GLU A 263 13.49 12.92 -3.33
CA GLU A 263 14.52 12.24 -2.55
C GLU A 263 14.63 12.78 -1.11
N ALA A 264 14.03 13.93 -0.81
CA ALA A 264 13.97 14.48 0.52
C ALA A 264 12.85 13.86 1.39
N LEU A 265 11.97 13.08 0.78
CA LEU A 265 10.86 12.42 1.46
C LEU A 265 11.11 10.91 1.62
N ASP A 266 10.30 10.30 2.51
CA ASP A 266 10.17 8.85 2.72
C ASP A 266 11.22 8.20 3.63
N VAL A 267 11.08 6.87 3.81
CA VAL A 267 11.92 6.04 4.69
C VAL A 267 13.40 6.19 4.32
N GLY A 268 14.25 6.23 5.32
CA GLY A 268 15.70 6.44 5.15
C GLY A 268 16.12 7.91 5.12
N THR A 269 15.17 8.84 5.21
CA THR A 269 15.38 10.29 5.33
C THR A 269 14.85 10.81 6.68
N PRO A 270 15.13 12.06 7.07
CA PRO A 270 14.53 12.68 8.25
C PRO A 270 13.00 12.68 8.27
N THR A 271 12.33 12.68 7.09
CA THR A 271 10.88 12.75 6.97
C THR A 271 10.17 11.42 7.21
N ARG A 272 10.85 10.29 7.05
CA ARG A 272 10.42 8.93 7.38
C ARG A 272 9.23 8.35 6.61
N SER A 273 8.46 9.15 5.89
CA SER A 273 7.34 8.72 5.03
C SER A 273 6.87 9.87 4.12
N GLY A 274 5.84 9.66 3.31
CA GLY A 274 5.11 10.67 2.55
C GLY A 274 5.51 10.80 1.09
N GLY A 275 6.47 10.03 0.61
CA GLY A 275 6.94 10.12 -0.77
C GLY A 275 5.92 9.64 -1.80
N ASP A 276 5.10 8.66 -1.47
CA ASP A 276 4.00 8.18 -2.31
C ASP A 276 2.87 9.23 -2.41
N ASN A 277 2.46 9.80 -1.28
CA ASN A 277 1.43 10.83 -1.24
C ASN A 277 1.83 12.08 -2.03
N GLU A 278 3.08 12.52 -1.92
CA GLU A 278 3.61 13.63 -2.70
C GLU A 278 3.56 13.33 -4.21
N MET A 279 4.01 12.13 -4.62
CA MET A 279 3.96 11.72 -6.01
C MET A 279 2.52 11.62 -6.54
N PHE A 280 1.58 11.08 -5.77
CA PHE A 280 0.17 11.01 -6.17
C PHE A 280 -0.42 12.41 -6.37
N ALA A 281 -0.11 13.35 -5.48
CA ALA A 281 -0.55 14.74 -5.62
C ALA A 281 -0.03 15.38 -6.91
N ARG A 282 1.25 15.20 -7.24
CA ARG A 282 1.84 15.71 -8.49
C ARG A 282 1.23 15.08 -9.74
N ILE A 283 0.98 13.77 -9.73
CA ILE A 283 0.33 13.07 -10.85
C ILE A 283 -1.04 13.70 -11.14
N LEU A 284 -1.87 13.88 -10.11
CA LEU A 284 -3.21 14.46 -10.26
C LEU A 284 -3.17 15.95 -10.60
N ALA A 285 -2.26 16.73 -10.00
CA ALA A 285 -2.09 18.15 -10.31
C ALA A 285 -1.64 18.39 -11.77
N ALA A 286 -0.90 17.44 -12.34
CA ALA A 286 -0.47 17.47 -13.74
C ALA A 286 -1.55 16.97 -14.74
N GLY A 287 -2.77 16.63 -14.27
CA GLY A 287 -3.88 16.17 -15.13
C GLY A 287 -3.81 14.71 -15.55
N TYR A 288 -2.93 13.92 -14.93
CA TYR A 288 -2.86 12.48 -15.14
C TYR A 288 -3.81 11.71 -14.22
N ARG A 289 -3.97 10.41 -14.49
CA ARG A 289 -4.86 9.51 -13.75
C ARG A 289 -4.13 8.60 -12.80
N ILE A 290 -4.76 8.39 -11.64
CA ILE A 290 -4.44 7.30 -10.71
C ILE A 290 -5.64 6.37 -10.68
N ILE A 291 -5.40 5.06 -10.76
CA ILE A 291 -6.44 4.04 -10.64
C ILE A 291 -6.21 3.25 -9.35
N TYR A 292 -7.29 2.96 -8.65
CA TYR A 292 -7.30 1.96 -7.59
C TYR A 292 -8.11 0.75 -8.04
N ASP A 293 -7.43 -0.39 -8.17
CA ASP A 293 -8.05 -1.65 -8.57
C ASP A 293 -7.90 -2.70 -7.47
N PRO A 294 -8.98 -3.05 -6.75
CA PRO A 294 -8.92 -4.02 -5.66
C PRO A 294 -8.58 -5.44 -6.11
N ALA A 295 -8.67 -5.77 -7.42
CA ALA A 295 -8.22 -7.06 -7.91
C ALA A 295 -6.70 -7.21 -7.91
N ALA A 296 -5.94 -6.09 -7.84
CA ALA A 296 -4.50 -6.10 -7.64
C ALA A 296 -4.20 -6.26 -6.13
N LEU A 297 -4.47 -7.47 -5.62
CA LEU A 297 -4.31 -7.79 -4.20
C LEU A 297 -2.85 -8.08 -3.84
N SER A 298 -2.38 -7.49 -2.75
CA SER A 298 -1.12 -7.82 -2.10
C SER A 298 -1.33 -7.93 -0.59
N TRP A 299 -0.73 -8.94 0.02
CA TRP A 299 -0.71 -9.15 1.46
C TRP A 299 0.53 -8.49 2.04
N HIS A 300 0.41 -7.78 3.16
CA HIS A 300 1.50 -7.03 3.77
C HIS A 300 1.68 -7.41 5.23
N ARG A 301 2.92 -7.66 5.63
CA ARG A 301 3.25 -7.98 7.03
C ARG A 301 3.39 -6.69 7.84
N HIS A 302 2.47 -6.49 8.77
CA HIS A 302 2.53 -5.35 9.69
C HIS A 302 3.57 -5.56 10.79
N ARG A 303 3.99 -4.47 11.44
CA ARG A 303 4.92 -4.52 12.57
C ARG A 303 4.33 -5.29 13.73
N THR A 304 5.11 -6.19 14.32
CA THR A 304 4.63 -7.12 15.34
C THR A 304 4.70 -6.56 16.76
N SER A 305 5.60 -5.60 17.02
CA SER A 305 5.74 -5.01 18.36
C SER A 305 5.13 -3.62 18.47
N MET A 306 4.57 -3.29 19.66
CA MET A 306 4.01 -1.97 19.94
C MET A 306 5.05 -0.84 19.79
N ALA A 307 6.31 -1.11 20.12
CA ALA A 307 7.39 -0.13 19.98
C ALA A 307 7.68 0.18 18.51
N GLU A 308 7.63 -0.81 17.62
CA GLU A 308 7.79 -0.62 16.18
C GLU A 308 6.59 0.10 15.58
N LEU A 309 5.38 -0.29 15.97
CA LEU A 309 4.16 0.40 15.57
C LEU A 309 4.20 1.88 15.95
N GLN A 310 4.56 2.18 17.19
CA GLN A 310 4.66 3.57 17.67
C GLN A 310 5.70 4.37 16.87
N ARG A 311 6.87 3.79 16.58
CA ARG A 311 7.90 4.42 15.73
C ARG A 311 7.41 4.63 14.29
N GLN A 312 6.68 3.68 13.74
CA GLN A 312 6.09 3.77 12.39
C GLN A 312 5.06 4.91 12.32
N LEU A 313 4.14 4.97 13.27
CA LEU A 313 3.09 5.99 13.30
C LEU A 313 3.62 7.39 13.63
N HIS A 314 4.65 7.48 14.45
CA HIS A 314 5.42 8.72 14.62
C HIS A 314 6.03 9.16 13.29
N GLY A 315 6.63 8.22 12.53
CA GLY A 315 7.16 8.48 11.19
C GLY A 315 6.08 8.95 10.21
N TYR A 316 4.88 8.35 10.24
CA TYR A 316 3.75 8.80 9.42
C TYR A 316 3.31 10.22 9.78
N GLY A 317 3.32 10.57 11.08
CA GLY A 317 3.08 11.94 11.51
C GLY A 317 4.08 12.93 10.91
N ILE A 318 5.37 12.62 11.00
CA ILE A 318 6.44 13.43 10.40
C ILE A 318 6.23 13.59 8.89
N GLY A 319 6.02 12.47 8.18
CA GLY A 319 5.92 12.47 6.73
C GLY A 319 4.71 13.24 6.21
N ASN A 320 3.54 13.11 6.83
CA ASN A 320 2.36 13.86 6.44
C ASN A 320 2.61 15.37 6.49
N PHE A 321 3.16 15.87 7.59
CA PHE A 321 3.45 17.30 7.74
C PHE A 321 4.65 17.74 6.90
N ALA A 322 5.62 16.86 6.65
CA ALA A 322 6.70 17.12 5.71
C ALA A 322 6.16 17.27 4.26
N THR A 323 5.23 16.41 3.83
CA THR A 323 4.59 16.48 2.51
C THR A 323 3.76 17.75 2.36
N TRP A 324 2.95 18.13 3.35
CA TRP A 324 2.21 19.39 3.30
C TRP A 324 3.13 20.61 3.35
N THR A 325 4.27 20.52 4.04
CA THR A 325 5.30 21.57 4.00
C THR A 325 5.91 21.69 2.59
N HIS A 326 6.14 20.57 1.91
CA HIS A 326 6.56 20.55 0.50
C HIS A 326 5.53 21.30 -0.36
N HIS A 327 4.27 20.86 -0.34
CA HIS A 327 3.20 21.47 -1.15
C HIS A 327 3.01 22.96 -0.88
N LEU A 328 3.12 23.37 0.40
CA LEU A 328 2.98 24.79 0.75
C LEU A 328 4.13 25.65 0.23
N PHE A 329 5.38 25.21 0.41
CA PHE A 329 6.56 26.05 0.13
C PHE A 329 7.20 25.83 -1.24
N ILE A 330 6.97 24.67 -1.85
CA ILE A 330 7.54 24.36 -3.18
C ILE A 330 6.49 24.54 -4.27
N ASP A 331 5.28 24.01 -4.06
CA ASP A 331 4.20 24.07 -5.05
C ASP A 331 3.31 25.31 -4.89
N GLY A 332 3.41 26.02 -3.76
CA GLY A 332 2.58 27.21 -3.47
C GLY A 332 1.13 26.86 -3.11
N GLU A 333 0.84 25.62 -2.73
CA GLU A 333 -0.50 25.10 -2.49
C GLU A 333 -1.00 25.43 -1.07
N LEU A 334 -1.76 26.53 -0.93
CA LEU A 334 -2.35 26.94 0.35
C LEU A 334 -3.34 25.91 0.93
N GLY A 335 -3.90 25.04 0.10
CA GLY A 335 -4.75 23.93 0.54
C GLY A 335 -4.08 23.01 1.55
N ALA A 336 -2.73 22.94 1.55
CA ALA A 336 -1.95 22.16 2.50
C ALA A 336 -2.20 22.59 3.97
N LEU A 337 -2.46 23.87 4.22
CA LEU A 337 -2.80 24.37 5.56
C LEU A 337 -4.15 23.84 6.04
N LYS A 338 -5.12 23.74 5.13
CA LYS A 338 -6.43 23.15 5.43
C LYS A 338 -6.32 21.67 5.77
N GLU A 339 -5.57 20.90 4.98
CA GLU A 339 -5.36 19.47 5.25
C GLU A 339 -4.63 19.24 6.58
N ALA A 340 -3.62 20.08 6.88
CA ALA A 340 -2.92 20.05 8.15
C ALA A 340 -3.87 20.34 9.33
N GLY A 341 -4.75 21.36 9.21
CA GLY A 341 -5.77 21.67 10.21
C GLY A 341 -6.72 20.49 10.45
N LEU A 342 -7.30 19.93 9.39
CA LEU A 342 -8.21 18.78 9.48
C LEU A 342 -7.53 17.55 10.14
N ALA A 343 -6.24 17.32 9.86
CA ALA A 343 -5.51 16.24 10.49
C ALA A 343 -5.29 16.47 11.99
N ILE A 344 -5.00 17.71 12.40
CA ILE A 344 -4.86 18.08 13.82
C ILE A 344 -6.21 17.89 14.52
N ASP A 345 -7.29 18.45 13.99
CA ASP A 345 -8.62 18.36 14.58
C ASP A 345 -9.03 16.91 14.83
N ARG A 346 -8.84 16.05 13.82
CA ARG A 346 -9.10 14.62 13.95
C ARG A 346 -8.28 13.97 15.08
N ARG A 347 -7.00 14.32 15.22
CA ARG A 347 -6.15 13.77 16.31
C ARG A 347 -6.55 14.29 17.69
N LEU A 348 -7.04 15.53 17.78
CA LEU A 348 -7.58 16.10 19.03
C LEU A 348 -8.90 15.42 19.44
N GLU A 349 -9.77 15.11 18.49
CA GLU A 349 -10.98 14.30 18.75
C GLU A 349 -10.62 12.92 19.29
N GLU A 350 -9.69 12.21 18.63
CA GLU A 350 -9.20 10.90 19.07
C GLU A 350 -8.53 10.97 20.46
N LEU A 351 -7.78 12.03 20.73
CA LEU A 351 -7.18 12.28 22.04
C LEU A 351 -8.25 12.46 23.11
N SER A 352 -9.28 13.24 22.82
CA SER A 352 -10.44 13.45 23.71
C SER A 352 -11.16 12.13 24.00
N ALA A 353 -11.45 11.33 22.96
CA ALA A 353 -12.06 10.01 23.10
C ALA A 353 -11.20 9.05 23.95
N SER A 354 -9.88 9.11 23.75
CA SER A 354 -8.94 8.30 24.53
C SER A 354 -8.88 8.71 26.00
N LEU A 355 -8.88 10.01 26.30
CA LEU A 355 -8.92 10.53 27.67
C LEU A 355 -10.24 10.21 28.39
N ARG A 356 -11.36 10.22 27.67
CA ARG A 356 -12.68 9.82 28.19
C ARG A 356 -12.85 8.30 28.34
N ARG A 357 -11.84 7.53 27.94
CA ARG A 357 -11.85 6.06 27.96
C ARG A 357 -12.99 5.45 27.15
N GLU A 358 -13.35 6.07 26.05
CA GLU A 358 -14.40 5.57 25.15
C GLU A 358 -14.06 4.17 24.61
N PRO A 359 -15.08 3.33 24.32
CA PRO A 359 -14.86 2.05 23.65
C PRO A 359 -14.12 2.23 22.34
N ASN A 360 -13.23 1.30 22.01
CA ASN A 360 -12.48 1.31 20.74
C ASN A 360 -11.55 2.52 20.52
N ARG A 361 -11.13 3.22 21.57
CA ARG A 361 -10.20 4.35 21.48
C ARG A 361 -8.82 3.93 21.01
N ILE A 362 -8.13 4.85 20.33
CA ILE A 362 -6.69 4.70 20.04
C ILE A 362 -5.89 4.89 21.34
N PRO A 363 -4.88 4.07 21.61
CA PRO A 363 -4.02 4.25 22.78
C PRO A 363 -3.35 5.62 22.81
N LEU A 364 -3.29 6.27 23.98
CA LEU A 364 -2.73 7.62 24.14
C LEU A 364 -1.28 7.75 23.65
N ASN A 365 -0.45 6.74 23.91
CA ASN A 365 0.95 6.71 23.45
C ASN A 365 1.09 6.72 21.92
N ILE A 366 0.10 6.18 21.21
CA ILE A 366 0.03 6.21 19.72
C ILE A 366 -0.36 7.61 19.25
N ILE A 367 -1.43 8.20 19.83
CA ILE A 367 -1.89 9.54 19.43
C ILE A 367 -0.79 10.58 19.69
N THR A 368 -0.17 10.53 20.87
CA THR A 368 0.92 11.45 21.22
C THR A 368 2.13 11.29 20.30
N ALA A 369 2.47 10.06 19.90
CA ALA A 369 3.55 9.82 18.94
C ALA A 369 3.26 10.47 17.59
N ILE A 370 2.01 10.36 17.09
CA ILE A 370 1.60 10.99 15.82
C ILE A 370 1.65 12.51 15.93
N LEU A 371 1.11 13.10 17.00
CA LEU A 371 1.12 14.55 17.23
C LEU A 371 2.54 15.12 17.33
N LEU A 372 3.44 14.43 18.03
CA LEU A 372 4.87 14.79 18.06
C LEU A 372 5.48 14.73 16.64
N GLY A 373 5.09 13.74 15.85
CA GLY A 373 5.48 13.64 14.44
C GLY A 373 5.01 14.86 13.64
N TYR A 374 3.77 15.31 13.84
CA TYR A 374 3.23 16.51 13.20
C TYR A 374 4.07 17.75 13.48
N ALA A 375 4.43 17.97 14.75
CA ALA A 375 5.25 19.10 15.14
C ALA A 375 6.66 19.08 14.52
N LEU A 376 7.23 17.89 14.30
CA LEU A 376 8.56 17.72 13.74
C LEU A 376 8.60 17.74 12.20
N GLY A 377 7.47 17.51 11.53
CA GLY A 377 7.40 17.35 10.07
C GLY A 377 8.04 18.48 9.26
N PRO A 378 7.67 19.75 9.49
CA PRO A 378 8.24 20.89 8.75
C PRO A 378 9.76 21.01 8.92
N TRP A 379 10.25 20.78 10.14
CA TRP A 379 11.68 20.81 10.44
C TRP A 379 12.42 19.64 9.79
N ALA A 380 11.85 18.45 9.87
CA ALA A 380 12.38 17.26 9.22
C ALA A 380 12.50 17.45 7.70
N TYR A 381 11.50 18.08 7.07
CA TYR A 381 11.54 18.39 5.64
C TYR A 381 12.66 19.39 5.33
N ALA A 382 12.76 20.49 6.07
CA ALA A 382 13.82 21.49 5.85
C ALA A 382 15.22 20.87 6.00
N LEU A 383 15.41 20.01 7.01
CA LEU A 383 16.67 19.28 7.21
C LEU A 383 16.95 18.31 6.06
N SER A 384 15.92 17.58 5.63
CA SER A 384 16.04 16.60 4.55
C SER A 384 16.40 17.28 3.22
N ARG A 385 15.76 18.39 2.88
CA ARG A 385 16.06 19.17 1.66
C ARG A 385 17.50 19.70 1.63
N ARG A 386 18.10 19.98 2.78
CA ARG A 386 19.53 20.36 2.86
C ARG A 386 20.47 19.19 2.56
N ARG A 387 20.08 17.97 2.95
CA ARG A 387 20.90 16.75 2.79
C ARG A 387 20.73 16.11 1.43
N PHE A 388 19.51 16.05 0.92
CA PHE A 388 19.13 15.37 -0.30
C PHE A 388 18.72 16.42 -1.34
N ARG A 389 19.71 16.93 -2.08
CA ARG A 389 19.44 17.79 -3.25
C ARG A 389 19.01 16.88 -4.40
N THR A 390 17.84 17.16 -4.95
CA THR A 390 17.28 16.42 -6.09
C THR A 390 18.28 16.35 -7.24
N ARG A 391 18.58 15.15 -7.69
CA ARG A 391 19.44 14.88 -8.84
C ARG A 391 18.59 14.88 -10.10
N SER A 392 19.17 15.26 -11.23
CA SER A 392 18.54 15.03 -12.53
C SER A 392 18.62 13.55 -12.86
N TRP A 393 17.51 12.83 -12.68
CA TRP A 393 17.36 11.48 -13.21
C TRP A 393 16.99 11.60 -14.70
N ARG A 394 17.68 10.86 -15.55
CA ARG A 394 17.40 10.77 -16.99
C ARG A 394 17.16 9.32 -17.37
N LEU A 395 16.19 9.11 -18.24
CA LEU A 395 15.92 7.80 -18.87
C LEU A 395 17.03 7.47 -19.87
#